data_51a2715fe39c6fbf77e4c84886cbdf2b
#
_entry.id   51a2715fe39c6fbf77e4c84886cbdf2b
#
_cell.length_a   1.000
_cell.length_b   1.000
_cell.length_c   1.000
_cell.angle_alpha   90.00
_cell.angle_beta   90.00
_cell.angle_gamma   90.00
#
_symmetry.space_group_name_H-M   'P 1'
#
loop_
_entity.id
_entity.type
_entity.pdbx_description
1 polymer ?
#
loop_
_entity_poly.entity_id
_entity_poly.type
_entity_poly.pdbx_seq_one_letter_code
_entity_poly.pdbx_strand_id
1 'polypeptide(L)'
;MLGGALASSAVFGFPVFCLICPVGLTFALVIALWRLFEFNEPSLSIVFFAGFLILELFVLRRWCHAFCPLGAVMTILARLNRTFRPAVKLEACAASAGIDCRVCRDACPEGLDPRGGNTPWTDARCTKSRAGAAACPTHAIHFPAFERKAAARAASSAGEGAVAVKVLLPPRVPEKAIPVEARRTTFAETVEGLSLREAMQEASRCLRCGECVAACPLGNPIPDMMALMAEGRAAEAGRLLVRSGAAPDICGRICPQERLCEGACSLGRSGAPVAIGAVERAAADAALARGAHLERRRPNRKASVAVVGAGPAGLACADMLARLGATVTVIDAHEEAGGLLAHGIPAFKLDGNVLEKRLSVLGKAGVAFRLGTRFDGRIVDEVLARHDAVFVATGAGRAVMPSFAAEVRTGFVDALAFLKENASGSGNKSTLAGQRAVVLGGGDTALDCARTAVRLGASETIVACRRGTEELRASRREVRHALEEGVVFMPHVTPVAAEADADGVLTGLVLENVETGERLSIGTTTAVVAFGQRCVRLERLAAEGVVYDESDRILVDAEGRTGVPKIWAGGDAVRGPALAVEAVADGRRVAFSIAETLGL
;
A
#
# COMPACT_ATOMS: atom_id res chain seq x y z
N MET A 1 -0.70 36.94 33.04
CA MET A 1 0.58 37.20 32.37
C MET A 1 0.81 38.66 32.06
N LEU A 2 -0.06 39.36 31.33
CA LEU A 2 0.14 40.79 31.02
C LEU A 2 0.30 41.65 32.28
N GLY A 3 -0.54 41.45 33.31
CA GLY A 3 -0.42 42.12 34.60
C GLY A 3 0.89 41.84 35.32
N GLY A 4 1.38 40.60 35.28
CA GLY A 4 2.69 40.23 35.84
C GLY A 4 3.86 40.87 35.11
N ALA A 5 3.78 40.98 33.77
CA ALA A 5 4.80 41.67 32.98
C ALA A 5 4.84 43.15 33.27
N LEU A 6 3.67 43.83 33.40
CA LEU A 6 3.57 45.22 33.78
C LEU A 6 4.07 45.46 35.20
N ALA A 7 3.71 44.61 36.19
CA ALA A 7 4.20 44.68 37.55
C ALA A 7 5.71 44.47 37.63
N SER A 8 6.28 43.53 36.89
CA SER A 8 7.73 43.30 36.84
C SER A 8 8.48 44.47 36.23
N SER A 9 7.92 45.11 35.19
CA SER A 9 8.51 46.28 34.58
C SER A 9 8.48 47.52 35.53
N ALA A 10 7.43 47.64 36.33
CA ALA A 10 7.32 48.70 37.33
C ALA A 10 8.29 48.52 38.49
N VAL A 11 8.58 47.28 38.93
CA VAL A 11 9.45 46.98 40.04
C VAL A 11 10.93 46.93 39.64
N PHE A 12 11.24 46.31 38.51
CA PHE A 12 12.62 46.01 38.09
C PHE A 12 13.12 46.92 36.96
N GLY A 13 12.29 47.85 36.44
CA GLY A 13 12.60 48.73 35.29
C GLY A 13 12.66 48.02 33.93
N PHE A 14 12.45 46.71 33.89
CA PHE A 14 12.37 45.93 32.65
C PHE A 14 11.44 44.72 32.82
N PRO A 15 10.86 44.22 31.73
CA PRO A 15 9.99 43.04 31.80
C PRO A 15 10.84 41.75 31.99
N VAL A 16 10.83 41.17 33.17
CA VAL A 16 11.62 39.95 33.53
C VAL A 16 11.32 38.79 32.59
N PHE A 17 10.14 38.74 32.01
CA PHE A 17 9.76 37.74 30.99
C PHE A 17 10.61 37.80 29.70
N CYS A 18 11.27 38.93 29.40
CA CYS A 18 12.17 39.03 28.26
C CYS A 18 13.47 38.26 28.47
N LEU A 19 13.86 38.00 29.72
CA LEU A 19 15.04 37.18 30.07
C LEU A 19 14.84 35.68 29.82
N ILE A 20 13.59 35.26 29.64
CA ILE A 20 13.19 33.88 29.43
C ILE A 20 12.51 33.71 28.05
N CYS A 21 12.42 34.76 27.27
CA CYS A 21 11.81 34.75 25.95
C CYS A 21 12.84 34.33 24.87
N PRO A 22 12.54 33.39 23.97
CA PRO A 22 13.47 32.97 22.91
C PRO A 22 14.04 34.12 22.10
N VAL A 23 13.22 35.10 21.75
CA VAL A 23 13.65 36.30 21.03
C VAL A 23 14.58 37.16 21.89
N GLY A 24 14.22 37.40 23.13
CA GLY A 24 15.05 38.18 24.08
C GLY A 24 16.38 37.49 24.36
N LEU A 25 16.36 36.17 24.58
CA LEU A 25 17.56 35.35 24.80
C LEU A 25 18.48 35.33 23.57
N THR A 26 17.93 35.27 22.36
CA THR A 26 18.73 35.35 21.12
C THR A 26 19.44 36.69 21.01
N PHE A 27 18.76 37.81 21.25
CA PHE A 27 19.38 39.11 21.25
C PHE A 27 20.45 39.27 22.36
N ALA A 28 20.15 38.79 23.57
CA ALA A 28 21.10 38.80 24.69
C ALA A 28 22.34 37.97 24.39
N LEU A 29 22.19 36.80 23.73
CA LEU A 29 23.32 35.95 23.33
C LEU A 29 24.18 36.66 22.26
N VAL A 30 23.55 37.29 21.25
CA VAL A 30 24.27 38.04 20.21
C VAL A 30 25.06 39.19 20.82
N ILE A 31 24.47 39.95 21.76
CA ILE A 31 25.15 41.04 22.45
C ILE A 31 26.30 40.50 23.33
N ALA A 32 26.11 39.38 24.03
CA ALA A 32 27.12 38.76 24.84
C ALA A 32 28.31 38.25 24.01
N LEU A 33 28.05 37.65 22.85
CA LEU A 33 29.07 37.24 21.87
C LEU A 33 29.81 38.45 21.29
N TRP A 34 29.09 39.51 20.95
CA TRP A 34 29.73 40.75 20.46
C TRP A 34 30.66 41.36 21.50
N ARG A 35 30.24 41.44 22.76
CA ARG A 35 31.11 41.89 23.89
C ARG A 35 32.35 41.02 24.07
N LEU A 36 32.20 39.70 23.92
CA LEU A 36 33.33 38.79 23.99
C LEU A 36 34.37 39.07 22.90
N PHE A 37 33.92 39.24 21.66
CA PHE A 37 34.84 39.42 20.54
C PHE A 37 35.41 40.83 20.40
N GLU A 38 34.62 41.87 20.74
CA GLU A 38 35.04 43.28 20.58
C GLU A 38 35.82 43.78 21.82
N PHE A 39 35.39 43.38 23.00
CA PHE A 39 35.95 43.91 24.25
C PHE A 39 36.70 42.85 25.08
N ASN A 40 36.81 41.64 24.61
CA ASN A 40 37.43 40.48 25.31
C ASN A 40 36.91 40.30 26.75
N GLU A 41 35.60 40.56 26.96
CA GLU A 41 34.91 40.38 28.23
C GLU A 41 34.20 39.00 28.27
N PRO A 42 34.81 37.95 28.86
CA PRO A 42 34.16 36.65 29.00
C PRO A 42 33.03 36.74 30.06
N SER A 43 31.80 36.56 29.62
CA SER A 43 30.64 36.58 30.50
C SER A 43 30.03 35.17 30.63
N LEU A 44 29.82 34.74 31.88
CA LEU A 44 29.11 33.48 32.19
C LEU A 44 27.69 33.45 31.59
N SER A 45 27.16 34.65 31.26
CA SER A 45 25.85 34.79 30.58
C SER A 45 25.78 34.11 29.22
N ILE A 46 26.92 33.93 28.52
CA ILE A 46 26.93 33.21 27.21
C ILE A 46 26.49 31.75 27.39
N VAL A 47 27.04 31.07 28.41
CA VAL A 47 26.70 29.67 28.72
C VAL A 47 25.26 29.57 29.22
N PHE A 48 24.83 30.50 30.05
CA PHE A 48 23.47 30.58 30.56
C PHE A 48 22.44 30.80 29.46
N PHE A 49 22.65 31.78 28.57
CA PHE A 49 21.71 32.08 27.48
C PHE A 49 21.69 30.97 26.45
N ALA A 50 22.81 30.39 26.08
CA ALA A 50 22.88 29.25 25.19
C ALA A 50 22.17 28.01 25.75
N GLY A 51 22.44 27.69 27.04
CA GLY A 51 21.77 26.57 27.71
C GLY A 51 20.26 26.73 27.83
N PHE A 52 19.80 27.95 28.11
CA PHE A 52 18.37 28.24 28.21
C PHE A 52 17.69 28.18 26.84
N LEU A 53 18.36 28.61 25.77
CA LEU A 53 17.86 28.53 24.40
C LEU A 53 17.72 27.08 23.94
N ILE A 54 18.67 26.21 24.30
CA ILE A 54 18.62 24.78 24.06
C ILE A 54 17.44 24.15 24.82
N LEU A 55 17.25 24.50 26.08
CA LEU A 55 16.13 24.03 26.90
C LEU A 55 14.77 24.39 26.26
N GLU A 56 14.64 25.61 25.72
CA GLU A 56 13.42 26.06 25.04
C GLU A 56 13.16 25.30 23.74
N LEU A 57 14.18 25.04 22.94
CA LEU A 57 14.05 24.31 21.69
C LEU A 57 13.57 22.86 21.90
N PHE A 58 14.06 22.20 22.96
CA PHE A 58 13.78 20.77 23.19
C PHE A 58 12.63 20.51 24.17
N VAL A 59 12.46 21.34 25.20
CA VAL A 59 11.51 21.10 26.31
C VAL A 59 10.28 22.01 26.22
N LEU A 60 10.46 23.30 25.92
CA LEU A 60 9.40 24.30 25.98
C LEU A 60 8.88 24.75 24.59
N ARG A 61 8.72 23.81 23.68
CA ARG A 61 8.34 24.02 22.27
C ARG A 61 7.15 24.97 21.98
N ARG A 62 6.37 25.33 22.98
CA ARG A 62 5.18 26.20 22.85
C ARG A 62 5.22 27.40 23.79
N TRP A 63 6.42 27.88 24.16
CA TRP A 63 6.61 29.01 25.07
C TRP A 63 5.78 30.24 24.70
N CYS A 64 5.80 30.65 23.43
CA CYS A 64 5.09 31.84 22.97
C CYS A 64 3.56 31.74 23.15
N HIS A 65 2.99 30.53 23.14
CA HIS A 65 1.57 30.33 23.37
C HIS A 65 1.18 30.25 24.85
N ALA A 66 2.08 29.73 25.70
CA ALA A 66 1.77 29.44 27.10
C ALA A 66 2.17 30.58 28.04
N PHE A 67 3.32 31.21 27.82
CA PHE A 67 3.95 32.09 28.80
C PHE A 67 4.32 33.50 28.28
N CYS A 68 4.27 33.75 26.95
CA CYS A 68 4.68 35.03 26.41
C CYS A 68 3.64 36.15 26.65
N PRO A 69 4.01 37.27 27.30
CA PRO A 69 3.12 38.41 27.50
C PRO A 69 2.69 39.06 26.18
N LEU A 70 3.59 39.12 25.18
CA LEU A 70 3.30 39.62 23.84
C LEU A 70 2.29 38.69 23.14
N GLY A 71 2.46 37.37 23.28
CA GLY A 71 1.49 36.38 22.82
C GLY A 71 0.10 36.58 23.42
N ALA A 72 0.03 36.95 24.70
CA ALA A 72 -1.23 37.30 25.37
C ALA A 72 -1.89 38.54 24.77
N VAL A 73 -1.11 39.59 24.49
CA VAL A 73 -1.62 40.83 23.80
C VAL A 73 -2.09 40.49 22.40
N MET A 74 -1.30 39.74 21.63
CA MET A 74 -1.66 39.31 20.28
C MET A 74 -2.93 38.43 20.27
N THR A 75 -3.10 37.61 21.30
CA THR A 75 -4.32 36.81 21.49
C THR A 75 -5.57 37.69 21.71
N ILE A 76 -5.45 38.74 22.52
CA ILE A 76 -6.53 39.71 22.75
C ILE A 76 -6.86 40.44 21.43
N LEU A 77 -5.85 40.94 20.73
CA LEU A 77 -6.02 41.62 19.43
C LEU A 77 -6.59 40.66 18.37
N ALA A 78 -6.17 39.40 18.35
CA ALA A 78 -6.72 38.36 17.46
C ALA A 78 -8.22 38.13 17.72
N ARG A 79 -8.68 38.17 18.98
CA ARG A 79 -10.10 38.09 19.33
C ARG A 79 -10.92 39.28 18.82
N LEU A 80 -10.33 40.46 18.82
CA LEU A 80 -10.97 41.68 18.31
C LEU A 80 -10.99 41.73 16.78
N ASN A 81 -10.01 41.13 16.13
CA ASN A 81 -9.89 41.13 14.66
C ASN A 81 -10.90 40.19 14.02
N ARG A 82 -11.95 40.74 13.40
CA ARG A 82 -13.04 40.02 12.72
C ARG A 82 -12.84 39.88 11.20
N THR A 83 -11.76 40.40 10.64
CA THR A 83 -11.50 40.35 9.19
C THR A 83 -10.88 39.02 8.77
N PHE A 84 -11.24 38.55 7.58
CA PHE A 84 -10.70 37.32 6.97
C PHE A 84 -10.80 36.09 7.88
N ARG A 85 -11.87 35.95 8.62
CA ARG A 85 -12.13 34.71 9.37
C ARG A 85 -12.62 33.62 8.43
N PRO A 86 -12.13 32.39 8.59
CA PRO A 86 -12.62 31.30 7.77
C PRO A 86 -14.11 31.05 8.06
N ALA A 87 -14.92 30.96 7.04
CA ALA A 87 -16.32 30.60 7.11
C ALA A 87 -16.56 29.35 6.28
N VAL A 88 -17.36 28.41 6.79
CA VAL A 88 -17.66 27.15 6.11
C VAL A 88 -19.07 27.22 5.52
N LYS A 89 -19.16 26.98 4.21
CA LYS A 89 -20.45 26.70 3.56
C LYS A 89 -20.84 25.27 3.86
N LEU A 90 -21.71 25.05 4.85
CA LEU A 90 -22.13 23.73 5.26
C LEU A 90 -22.73 22.93 4.10
N GLU A 91 -23.42 23.60 3.19
CA GLU A 91 -23.99 23.02 1.97
C GLU A 91 -22.95 22.35 1.05
N ALA A 92 -21.73 22.88 1.02
CA ALA A 92 -20.64 22.35 0.24
C ALA A 92 -19.68 21.46 1.06
N CYS A 93 -19.87 21.35 2.37
CA CYS A 93 -18.97 20.62 3.24
C CYS A 93 -19.27 19.10 3.22
N ALA A 94 -18.30 18.30 2.81
CA ALA A 94 -18.44 16.84 2.76
C ALA A 94 -18.85 16.23 4.13
N ALA A 95 -18.36 16.78 5.23
CA ALA A 95 -18.73 16.30 6.55
C ALA A 95 -20.19 16.60 6.94
N SER A 96 -20.76 17.69 6.43
CA SER A 96 -22.19 17.99 6.63
C SER A 96 -23.10 17.02 5.87
N ALA A 97 -22.57 16.34 4.86
CA ALA A 97 -23.24 15.27 4.12
C ALA A 97 -23.07 13.87 4.76
N GLY A 98 -22.57 13.79 6.00
CA GLY A 98 -22.38 12.52 6.72
C GLY A 98 -21.07 11.79 6.38
N ILE A 99 -20.16 12.40 5.61
CA ILE A 99 -18.84 11.84 5.29
C ILE A 99 -17.86 12.22 6.40
N ASP A 100 -17.12 11.26 6.97
CA ASP A 100 -16.07 11.54 7.97
C ASP A 100 -14.85 12.19 7.29
N CYS A 101 -14.97 13.47 6.98
CA CYS A 101 -13.92 14.27 6.36
C CYS A 101 -13.22 15.13 7.41
N ARG A 102 -11.90 14.98 7.58
CA ARG A 102 -11.06 15.73 8.53
C ARG A 102 -9.99 16.59 7.85
N VAL A 103 -9.98 16.65 6.53
CA VAL A 103 -8.90 17.26 5.72
C VAL A 103 -8.56 18.69 6.15
N CYS A 104 -9.56 19.52 6.42
CA CYS A 104 -9.32 20.91 6.84
C CYS A 104 -8.71 21.04 8.23
N ARG A 105 -9.02 20.11 9.15
CA ARG A 105 -8.43 20.03 10.48
C ARG A 105 -6.97 19.54 10.41
N ASP A 106 -6.74 18.50 9.63
CA ASP A 106 -5.43 17.85 9.53
C ASP A 106 -4.42 18.73 8.76
N ALA A 107 -4.88 19.51 7.79
CA ALA A 107 -4.09 20.53 7.11
C ALA A 107 -3.86 21.82 7.93
N CYS A 108 -4.59 22.01 9.02
CA CYS A 108 -4.44 23.21 9.86
C CYS A 108 -3.21 23.08 10.78
N PRO A 109 -2.24 24.02 10.77
CA PRO A 109 -1.07 23.96 11.65
C PRO A 109 -1.42 23.89 13.14
N GLU A 110 -2.59 24.41 13.52
CA GLU A 110 -3.09 24.42 14.90
C GLU A 110 -4.11 23.30 15.17
N GLY A 111 -4.40 22.43 14.20
CA GLY A 111 -5.36 21.34 14.32
C GLY A 111 -6.80 21.79 14.58
N LEU A 112 -7.17 23.01 14.17
CA LEU A 112 -8.49 23.58 14.41
C LEU A 112 -9.51 23.06 13.40
N ASP A 113 -10.67 22.60 13.91
CA ASP A 113 -11.80 22.22 13.06
C ASP A 113 -12.69 23.43 12.75
N PRO A 114 -12.78 23.83 11.47
CA PRO A 114 -13.61 24.97 11.07
C PRO A 114 -15.12 24.75 11.18
N ARG A 115 -15.57 23.57 11.50
CA ARG A 115 -17.00 23.20 11.58
C ARG A 115 -17.55 23.22 13.00
N GLY A 116 -16.71 23.35 14.01
CA GLY A 116 -17.07 23.25 15.44
C GLY A 116 -18.21 24.19 15.83
N GLY A 117 -19.25 23.62 16.39
CA GLY A 117 -20.60 24.15 16.49
C GLY A 117 -20.85 25.34 17.40
N ASN A 118 -19.93 25.85 18.21
CA ASN A 118 -20.11 27.07 19.00
C ASN A 118 -18.93 28.02 18.74
N THR A 119 -19.03 28.78 17.68
CA THR A 119 -18.12 29.90 17.32
C THR A 119 -16.64 29.54 17.33
N PRO A 120 -16.15 28.61 16.50
CA PRO A 120 -14.74 28.24 16.44
C PRO A 120 -13.86 29.39 15.99
N TRP A 121 -14.42 30.41 15.40
CA TRP A 121 -13.71 31.54 14.80
C TRP A 121 -13.38 32.66 15.77
N THR A 122 -13.78 32.51 17.02
CA THR A 122 -13.25 33.27 18.15
C THR A 122 -12.02 32.61 18.76
N ASP A 123 -11.59 31.44 18.26
CA ASP A 123 -10.39 30.78 18.74
C ASP A 123 -9.17 31.64 18.39
N ALA A 124 -8.54 32.15 19.42
CA ALA A 124 -7.36 33.00 19.32
C ALA A 124 -6.14 32.28 18.71
N ARG A 125 -6.16 30.95 18.61
CA ARG A 125 -5.10 30.14 17.97
C ARG A 125 -5.15 30.16 16.45
N CYS A 126 -6.24 30.64 15.84
CA CYS A 126 -6.36 30.69 14.40
C CYS A 126 -5.39 31.70 13.77
N THR A 127 -4.36 31.18 13.11
CA THR A 127 -3.33 31.97 12.39
C THR A 127 -3.78 32.46 11.02
N LYS A 128 -5.00 32.12 10.58
CA LYS A 128 -5.54 32.43 9.24
C LYS A 128 -4.63 31.95 8.09
N SER A 129 -3.94 30.83 8.28
CA SER A 129 -2.95 30.26 7.35
C SER A 129 -3.53 29.89 5.98
N ARG A 130 -4.86 29.78 5.85
CA ARG A 130 -5.59 29.29 4.67
C ARG A 130 -5.28 27.83 4.28
N ALA A 131 -4.39 27.12 4.98
CA ALA A 131 -4.01 25.74 4.66
C ALA A 131 -5.22 24.80 4.60
N GLY A 132 -6.14 24.88 5.59
CA GLY A 132 -7.37 24.09 5.58
C GLY A 132 -8.30 24.41 4.42
N ALA A 133 -8.33 25.67 3.94
CA ALA A 133 -9.14 26.04 2.77
C ALA A 133 -8.51 25.55 1.47
N ALA A 134 -7.19 25.64 1.33
CA ALA A 134 -6.46 25.14 0.17
C ALA A 134 -6.57 23.61 0.05
N ALA A 135 -6.59 22.90 1.18
CA ALA A 135 -6.75 21.46 1.22
C ALA A 135 -8.21 21.00 1.10
N CYS A 136 -9.20 21.89 1.26
CA CYS A 136 -10.62 21.49 1.25
C CYS A 136 -11.06 20.99 -0.14
N PRO A 137 -11.43 19.71 -0.29
CA PRO A 137 -11.74 19.11 -1.61
C PRO A 137 -13.00 19.68 -2.25
N THR A 138 -13.91 20.22 -1.44
CA THR A 138 -15.18 20.81 -1.91
C THR A 138 -15.17 22.33 -1.91
N HIS A 139 -14.01 22.96 -1.64
CA HIS A 139 -13.86 24.41 -1.52
C HIS A 139 -14.90 25.07 -0.58
N ALA A 140 -15.34 24.33 0.43
CA ALA A 140 -16.37 24.78 1.37
C ALA A 140 -15.89 25.91 2.29
N ILE A 141 -14.55 26.14 2.43
CA ILE A 141 -13.98 27.13 3.34
C ILE A 141 -13.60 28.39 2.54
N HIS A 142 -14.11 29.53 2.96
CA HIS A 142 -13.82 30.82 2.37
C HIS A 142 -13.45 31.85 3.45
N PHE A 143 -12.80 32.95 3.06
CA PHE A 143 -12.30 33.99 3.95
C PHE A 143 -12.92 35.35 3.54
N PRO A 144 -14.13 35.69 4.00
CA PRO A 144 -14.75 36.97 3.69
C PRO A 144 -13.98 38.12 4.36
N ALA A 145 -13.88 39.27 3.69
CA ALA A 145 -13.21 40.46 4.24
C ALA A 145 -13.94 40.99 5.48
N PHE A 146 -15.28 40.93 5.48
CA PHE A 146 -16.13 41.30 6.60
C PHE A 146 -17.27 40.28 6.77
N GLU A 147 -17.59 39.91 8.02
CA GLU A 147 -18.77 39.10 8.34
C GLU A 147 -20.04 39.93 8.07
N ARG A 148 -20.86 39.52 7.11
CA ARG A 148 -22.23 40.05 7.00
C ARG A 148 -23.07 39.39 8.06
N LYS A 149 -23.79 40.20 8.90
CA LYS A 149 -24.70 39.75 9.99
C LYS A 149 -25.85 38.82 9.54
N ALA A 150 -26.02 38.60 8.24
CA ALA A 150 -27.03 37.70 7.67
C ALA A 150 -26.77 36.21 7.93
N ALA A 151 -25.50 35.79 8.09
CA ALA A 151 -25.18 34.36 8.33
C ALA A 151 -25.46 33.89 9.76
N ALA A 152 -25.48 34.81 10.74
CA ALA A 152 -25.77 34.47 12.14
C ALA A 152 -27.28 34.19 12.42
N ARG A 153 -28.19 34.70 11.58
CA ARG A 153 -29.62 34.43 11.69
C ARG A 153 -30.05 33.08 11.10
N ALA A 154 -29.30 32.57 10.13
CA ALA A 154 -29.58 31.25 9.55
C ALA A 154 -29.15 30.08 10.49
N ALA A 155 -28.22 30.33 11.42
CA ALA A 155 -27.79 29.33 12.40
C ALA A 155 -28.71 29.18 13.60
N SER A 156 -29.59 30.17 13.88
CA SER A 156 -30.51 30.12 15.02
C SER A 156 -31.91 29.59 14.68
N SER A 157 -32.23 29.35 13.41
CA SER A 157 -33.51 28.78 12.96
C SER A 157 -33.41 27.31 12.48
N ALA A 158 -32.27 26.66 12.68
CA ALA A 158 -32.11 25.23 12.38
C ALA A 158 -32.42 24.39 13.64
N GLY A 159 -33.59 24.60 14.22
CA GLY A 159 -34.28 23.60 15.01
C GLY A 159 -35.16 22.80 14.06
N GLU A 160 -34.98 21.47 14.07
CA GLU A 160 -35.89 20.48 13.49
C GLU A 160 -36.12 20.56 11.97
N GLY A 161 -35.20 19.95 11.24
CA GLY A 161 -35.28 19.76 9.81
C GLY A 161 -33.93 19.87 9.11
N ALA A 162 -32.94 19.07 9.52
CA ALA A 162 -31.68 18.96 8.76
C ALA A 162 -31.98 18.36 7.39
N VAL A 163 -32.25 19.23 6.41
CA VAL A 163 -32.18 18.84 5.00
C VAL A 163 -30.70 18.42 4.76
N ALA A 164 -30.50 17.13 4.72
CA ALA A 164 -29.19 16.56 4.34
C ALA A 164 -28.88 17.05 2.94
N VAL A 165 -28.07 18.09 2.82
CA VAL A 165 -27.55 18.54 1.53
C VAL A 165 -26.61 17.45 1.04
N LYS A 166 -27.10 16.65 0.13
CA LYS A 166 -26.36 15.59 -0.53
C LYS A 166 -25.29 16.27 -1.39
N VAL A 167 -24.03 16.24 -0.95
CA VAL A 167 -22.92 16.59 -1.83
C VAL A 167 -23.01 15.64 -3.01
N LEU A 168 -23.41 16.15 -4.16
CA LEU A 168 -23.56 15.37 -5.40
C LEU A 168 -22.15 15.13 -5.97
N LEU A 169 -21.44 14.18 -5.36
CA LEU A 169 -20.27 13.59 -6.01
C LEU A 169 -20.77 12.77 -7.22
N PRO A 170 -20.04 12.75 -8.31
CA PRO A 170 -20.35 11.84 -9.41
C PRO A 170 -20.49 10.40 -8.88
N PRO A 171 -21.38 9.57 -9.44
CA PRO A 171 -21.47 8.18 -9.06
C PRO A 171 -20.12 7.48 -9.32
N ARG A 172 -19.82 6.44 -8.51
CA ARG A 172 -18.65 5.59 -8.76
C ARG A 172 -18.74 5.02 -10.18
N VAL A 173 -17.65 5.10 -10.93
CA VAL A 173 -17.57 4.44 -12.23
C VAL A 173 -17.55 2.93 -12.00
N PRO A 174 -18.49 2.17 -12.57
CA PRO A 174 -18.57 0.73 -12.36
C PRO A 174 -17.37 0.02 -12.99
N GLU A 175 -16.98 -1.10 -12.40
CA GLU A 175 -16.03 -2.01 -13.01
C GLU A 175 -16.62 -2.55 -14.32
N LYS A 176 -15.83 -2.51 -15.36
CA LYS A 176 -16.19 -3.08 -16.66
C LYS A 176 -15.53 -4.43 -16.82
N ALA A 177 -16.33 -5.45 -17.01
CA ALA A 177 -15.85 -6.78 -17.35
C ALA A 177 -16.50 -7.22 -18.65
N ILE A 178 -15.78 -8.01 -19.45
CA ILE A 178 -16.34 -8.59 -20.67
C ILE A 178 -17.50 -9.54 -20.34
N PRO A 179 -18.42 -9.83 -21.28
CA PRO A 179 -19.57 -10.73 -21.05
C PRO A 179 -19.16 -12.07 -20.44
N VAL A 180 -20.02 -12.64 -19.59
CA VAL A 180 -19.72 -13.86 -18.82
C VAL A 180 -19.36 -15.03 -19.74
N GLU A 181 -20.08 -15.20 -20.85
CA GLU A 181 -19.86 -16.26 -21.84
C GLU A 181 -18.43 -16.18 -22.42
N ALA A 182 -17.98 -14.96 -22.74
CA ALA A 182 -16.62 -14.74 -23.22
C ALA A 182 -15.58 -14.99 -22.11
N ARG A 183 -15.87 -14.60 -20.84
CA ARG A 183 -14.97 -14.84 -19.71
C ARG A 183 -14.69 -16.33 -19.48
N ARG A 184 -15.67 -17.19 -19.69
CA ARG A 184 -15.56 -18.64 -19.48
C ARG A 184 -14.65 -19.36 -20.48
N THR A 185 -14.30 -18.72 -21.57
CA THR A 185 -13.54 -19.35 -22.68
C THR A 185 -12.23 -18.64 -23.01
N THR A 186 -12.03 -17.40 -22.55
CA THR A 186 -10.84 -16.63 -22.85
C THR A 186 -9.84 -16.61 -21.71
N PHE A 187 -8.54 -16.60 -22.04
CA PHE A 187 -7.45 -16.30 -21.12
C PHE A 187 -6.96 -14.84 -21.23
N ALA A 188 -7.53 -14.01 -22.08
CA ALA A 188 -7.27 -12.56 -22.09
C ALA A 188 -7.84 -11.89 -20.83
N GLU A 189 -7.29 -10.73 -20.45
CA GLU A 189 -7.80 -9.95 -19.29
C GLU A 189 -9.33 -9.78 -19.39
N THR A 190 -10.03 -10.15 -18.33
CA THR A 190 -11.50 -10.14 -18.29
C THR A 190 -12.07 -8.85 -17.72
N VAL A 191 -11.28 -8.08 -16.99
CA VAL A 191 -11.64 -6.76 -16.49
C VAL A 191 -11.01 -5.70 -17.38
N GLU A 192 -11.86 -4.89 -17.99
CA GLU A 192 -11.41 -3.75 -18.77
C GLU A 192 -10.93 -2.62 -17.86
N GLY A 193 -9.89 -1.91 -18.26
CA GLY A 193 -9.46 -0.70 -17.56
C GLY A 193 -10.43 0.45 -17.78
N LEU A 194 -10.37 1.47 -16.94
CA LEU A 194 -11.07 2.73 -17.19
C LEU A 194 -10.41 3.46 -18.36
N SER A 195 -11.22 4.05 -19.24
CA SER A 195 -10.73 5.07 -20.16
C SER A 195 -10.17 6.26 -19.38
N LEU A 196 -9.28 7.04 -19.98
CA LEU A 196 -8.72 8.22 -19.29
C LEU A 196 -9.81 9.17 -18.80
N ARG A 197 -10.88 9.35 -19.57
CA ARG A 197 -12.02 10.20 -19.19
C ARG A 197 -12.73 9.67 -17.95
N GLU A 198 -12.99 8.39 -17.88
CA GLU A 198 -13.61 7.74 -16.72
C GLU A 198 -12.69 7.76 -15.50
N ALA A 199 -11.40 7.53 -15.71
CA ALA A 199 -10.41 7.63 -14.64
C ALA A 199 -10.31 9.07 -14.08
N MET A 200 -10.39 10.10 -14.91
CA MET A 200 -10.47 11.50 -14.50
C MET A 200 -11.75 11.77 -13.69
N GLN A 201 -12.90 11.28 -14.17
CA GLN A 201 -14.18 11.41 -13.45
C GLN A 201 -14.11 10.72 -12.09
N GLU A 202 -13.60 9.50 -12.02
CA GLU A 202 -13.46 8.75 -10.78
C GLU A 202 -12.48 9.42 -9.81
N ALA A 203 -11.35 9.90 -10.31
CA ALA A 203 -10.36 10.63 -9.53
C ALA A 203 -10.92 11.94 -8.93
N SER A 204 -11.84 12.61 -9.63
CA SER A 204 -12.48 13.85 -9.15
C SER A 204 -13.34 13.64 -7.89
N ARG A 205 -13.72 12.39 -7.58
CA ARG A 205 -14.46 12.01 -6.36
C ARG A 205 -13.58 12.02 -5.12
N CYS A 206 -12.25 12.01 -5.29
CA CYS A 206 -11.31 11.87 -4.18
C CYS A 206 -11.33 13.07 -3.23
N LEU A 207 -11.61 12.83 -1.96
CA LEU A 207 -11.62 13.84 -0.90
C LEU A 207 -10.22 14.22 -0.39
N ARG A 208 -9.16 13.59 -0.90
CA ARG A 208 -7.76 13.77 -0.46
C ARG A 208 -7.55 13.60 1.06
N CYS A 209 -8.36 12.76 1.72
CA CYS A 209 -8.31 12.55 3.17
C CYS A 209 -7.06 11.79 3.65
N GLY A 210 -6.37 11.03 2.77
CA GLY A 210 -5.13 10.31 3.08
C GLY A 210 -5.32 8.92 3.71
N GLU A 211 -6.51 8.51 4.14
CA GLU A 211 -6.75 7.22 4.80
C GLU A 211 -6.25 6.01 3.97
N CYS A 212 -6.39 6.09 2.65
CA CYS A 212 -5.92 5.07 1.73
C CYS A 212 -4.39 4.91 1.69
N VAL A 213 -3.62 5.94 2.08
CA VAL A 213 -2.15 5.91 2.10
C VAL A 213 -1.67 4.99 3.21
N ALA A 214 -2.25 5.12 4.42
CA ALA A 214 -1.91 4.27 5.57
C ALA A 214 -2.31 2.80 5.35
N ALA A 215 -3.39 2.56 4.59
CA ALA A 215 -3.86 1.22 4.25
C ALA A 215 -3.10 0.58 3.07
N CYS A 216 -2.30 1.34 2.33
CA CYS A 216 -1.46 0.82 1.26
C CYS A 216 -0.13 0.33 1.84
N PRO A 217 0.25 -0.96 1.66
CA PRO A 217 1.54 -1.47 2.13
C PRO A 217 2.76 -0.71 1.59
N LEU A 218 2.63 -0.09 0.41
CA LEU A 218 3.65 0.75 -0.21
C LEU A 218 3.63 2.20 0.28
N GLY A 219 2.57 2.63 0.98
CA GLY A 219 2.37 4.03 1.31
C GLY A 219 2.28 4.93 0.08
N ASN A 220 1.68 4.45 -1.01
CA ASN A 220 1.57 5.18 -2.27
C ASN A 220 0.91 6.55 -2.06
N PRO A 221 1.38 7.63 -2.72
CA PRO A 221 0.79 8.97 -2.64
C PRO A 221 -0.52 9.06 -3.44
N ILE A 222 -1.51 8.23 -3.02
CA ILE A 222 -2.80 8.08 -3.71
C ILE A 222 -3.55 9.41 -3.88
N PRO A 223 -3.64 10.30 -2.86
CA PRO A 223 -4.30 11.60 -3.03
C PRO A 223 -3.67 12.49 -4.10
N ASP A 224 -2.34 12.46 -4.23
CA ASP A 224 -1.61 13.25 -5.23
C ASP A 224 -1.78 12.64 -6.63
N MET A 225 -1.75 11.31 -6.72
CA MET A 225 -2.07 10.59 -7.95
C MET A 225 -3.49 10.94 -8.43
N MET A 226 -4.49 10.94 -7.53
CA MET A 226 -5.86 11.32 -7.85
C MET A 226 -5.96 12.78 -8.32
N ALA A 227 -5.20 13.70 -7.70
CA ALA A 227 -5.16 15.08 -8.12
C ALA A 227 -4.67 15.25 -9.56
N LEU A 228 -3.51 14.63 -9.87
CA LEU A 228 -2.93 14.67 -11.21
C LEU A 228 -3.86 14.03 -12.25
N MET A 229 -4.49 12.91 -11.89
CA MET A 229 -5.44 12.24 -12.78
C MET A 229 -6.66 13.12 -13.05
N ALA A 230 -7.25 13.75 -12.04
CA ALA A 230 -8.40 14.65 -12.19
C ALA A 230 -8.08 15.87 -13.09
N GLU A 231 -6.82 16.32 -13.10
CA GLU A 231 -6.29 17.38 -13.98
C GLU A 231 -5.98 16.89 -15.41
N GLY A 232 -6.20 15.60 -15.72
CA GLY A 232 -5.86 15.01 -17.02
C GLY A 232 -4.37 14.69 -17.22
N ARG A 233 -3.55 14.77 -16.18
CA ARG A 233 -2.11 14.53 -16.18
C ARG A 233 -1.76 13.06 -15.90
N ALA A 234 -2.44 12.14 -16.58
CA ALA A 234 -2.41 10.71 -16.32
C ALA A 234 -0.98 10.12 -16.31
N ALA A 235 -0.13 10.49 -17.28
CA ALA A 235 1.24 9.98 -17.32
C ALA A 235 2.11 10.50 -16.16
N GLU A 236 1.83 11.69 -15.64
CA GLU A 236 2.51 12.22 -14.45
C GLU A 236 2.04 11.52 -13.19
N ALA A 237 0.73 11.24 -13.09
CA ALA A 237 0.16 10.43 -12.02
C ALA A 237 0.82 9.04 -11.97
N GLY A 238 0.98 8.38 -13.11
CA GLY A 238 1.67 7.10 -13.20
C GLY A 238 3.16 7.18 -12.86
N ARG A 239 3.88 8.21 -13.32
CA ARG A 239 5.28 8.44 -12.93
C ARG A 239 5.45 8.67 -11.43
N LEU A 240 4.51 9.38 -10.79
CA LEU A 240 4.52 9.56 -9.34
C LEU A 240 4.47 8.21 -8.62
N LEU A 241 3.57 7.32 -9.03
CA LEU A 241 3.45 5.97 -8.48
C LEU A 241 4.68 5.09 -8.75
N VAL A 242 5.26 5.17 -9.94
CA VAL A 242 6.50 4.46 -10.26
C VAL A 242 7.65 4.91 -9.37
N ARG A 243 7.72 6.19 -8.97
CA ARG A 243 8.73 6.69 -8.03
C ARG A 243 8.55 6.16 -6.61
N SER A 244 7.30 5.95 -6.17
CA SER A 244 6.97 5.49 -4.82
C SER A 244 6.86 3.98 -4.70
N GLY A 245 6.53 3.28 -5.78
CA GLY A 245 6.31 1.84 -5.78
C GLY A 245 6.72 1.19 -7.10
N ALA A 246 7.25 0.00 -7.03
CA ALA A 246 7.91 -0.65 -8.15
C ALA A 246 6.99 -1.21 -9.24
N ALA A 247 5.69 -1.37 -9.00
CA ALA A 247 4.79 -2.06 -9.95
C ALA A 247 3.33 -1.58 -9.89
N PRO A 248 3.02 -0.28 -10.09
CA PRO A 248 1.65 0.22 -10.02
C PRO A 248 0.73 -0.35 -11.12
N ASP A 249 1.27 -0.70 -12.27
CA ASP A 249 0.59 -1.39 -13.37
C ASP A 249 0.11 -2.79 -12.99
N ILE A 250 0.86 -3.49 -12.16
CA ILE A 250 0.52 -4.80 -11.61
C ILE A 250 -0.43 -4.62 -10.40
N CYS A 251 -0.07 -3.80 -9.42
CA CYS A 251 -0.85 -3.58 -8.22
C CYS A 251 -2.27 -3.07 -8.51
N GLY A 252 -2.44 -2.16 -9.48
CA GLY A 252 -3.75 -1.67 -9.91
C GLY A 252 -4.68 -2.76 -10.46
N ARG A 253 -4.11 -3.89 -10.94
CA ARG A 253 -4.87 -5.04 -11.47
C ARG A 253 -5.21 -6.09 -10.42
N ILE A 254 -4.22 -6.48 -9.59
CA ILE A 254 -4.31 -7.69 -8.76
C ILE A 254 -4.46 -7.47 -7.25
N CYS A 255 -4.24 -6.25 -6.74
CA CYS A 255 -4.46 -5.99 -5.32
C CYS A 255 -5.94 -6.21 -4.92
N PRO A 256 -6.21 -6.78 -3.74
CA PRO A 256 -7.56 -6.80 -3.16
C PRO A 256 -7.87 -5.42 -2.56
N GLN A 257 -8.16 -4.43 -3.42
CA GLN A 257 -8.30 -3.02 -3.04
C GLN A 257 -9.38 -2.80 -1.97
N GLU A 258 -10.44 -3.62 -1.98
CA GLU A 258 -11.52 -3.58 -0.99
C GLU A 258 -11.06 -3.93 0.45
N ARG A 259 -9.90 -4.59 0.59
CA ARG A 259 -9.27 -4.89 1.89
C ARG A 259 -8.13 -3.92 2.22
N LEU A 260 -7.73 -3.10 1.26
CA LEU A 260 -6.62 -2.16 1.36
C LEU A 260 -7.11 -0.72 1.18
N CYS A 261 -6.62 -0.04 0.14
CA CYS A 261 -6.85 1.38 -0.10
C CYS A 261 -8.33 1.76 -0.31
N GLU A 262 -9.12 0.96 -1.04
CA GLU A 262 -10.56 1.23 -1.23
C GLU A 262 -11.36 0.92 0.03
N GLY A 263 -10.99 -0.13 0.79
CA GLY A 263 -11.60 -0.45 2.07
C GLY A 263 -11.44 0.65 3.12
N ALA A 264 -10.31 1.37 3.08
CA ALA A 264 -10.04 2.50 3.96
C ALA A 264 -10.59 3.84 3.43
N CYS A 265 -11.13 3.88 2.21
CA CYS A 265 -11.63 5.11 1.61
C CYS A 265 -12.81 5.69 2.40
N SER A 266 -12.70 6.95 2.84
CA SER A 266 -13.76 7.63 3.62
C SER A 266 -15.13 7.64 2.92
N LEU A 267 -15.17 7.65 1.58
CA LEU A 267 -16.42 7.54 0.81
C LEU A 267 -17.08 6.15 0.92
N GLY A 268 -16.33 5.11 1.31
CA GLY A 268 -16.88 3.78 1.54
C GLY A 268 -17.95 3.75 2.64
N ARG A 269 -17.85 4.63 3.64
CA ARG A 269 -18.84 4.77 4.71
C ARG A 269 -20.19 5.29 4.21
N SER A 270 -20.19 6.04 3.11
CA SER A 270 -21.40 6.51 2.42
C SER A 270 -21.83 5.63 1.24
N GLY A 271 -21.24 4.46 1.08
CA GLY A 271 -21.64 3.39 0.17
C GLY A 271 -20.83 3.21 -1.10
N ALA A 272 -19.94 4.14 -1.48
CA ALA A 272 -19.22 4.05 -2.74
C ALA A 272 -17.79 4.61 -2.66
N PRO A 273 -16.80 3.81 -2.22
CA PRO A 273 -15.39 4.22 -2.21
C PRO A 273 -14.93 4.62 -3.62
N VAL A 274 -13.86 5.41 -3.73
CA VAL A 274 -13.21 5.69 -5.02
C VAL A 274 -12.64 4.38 -5.57
N ALA A 275 -12.77 4.13 -6.88
CA ALA A 275 -12.17 2.99 -7.57
C ALA A 275 -10.66 3.20 -7.75
N ILE A 276 -9.92 3.15 -6.64
CA ILE A 276 -8.50 3.54 -6.57
C ILE A 276 -7.65 2.66 -7.46
N GLY A 277 -7.85 1.33 -7.41
CA GLY A 277 -7.07 0.41 -8.22
C GLY A 277 -7.29 0.61 -9.73
N ALA A 278 -8.51 0.89 -10.15
CA ALA A 278 -8.81 1.15 -11.56
C ALA A 278 -8.17 2.47 -12.06
N VAL A 279 -8.14 3.51 -11.22
CA VAL A 279 -7.45 4.77 -11.54
C VAL A 279 -5.93 4.58 -11.54
N GLU A 280 -5.38 3.83 -10.57
CA GLU A 280 -3.97 3.46 -10.51
C GLU A 280 -3.52 2.72 -11.78
N ARG A 281 -4.32 1.70 -12.22
CA ARG A 281 -4.09 0.99 -13.48
C ARG A 281 -4.03 1.96 -14.67
N ALA A 282 -5.03 2.84 -14.82
CA ALA A 282 -5.09 3.78 -15.93
C ALA A 282 -3.90 4.76 -15.93
N ALA A 283 -3.48 5.24 -14.75
CA ALA A 283 -2.31 6.11 -14.60
C ALA A 283 -1.00 5.38 -14.97
N ALA A 284 -0.84 4.16 -14.48
CA ALA A 284 0.35 3.35 -14.74
C ALA A 284 0.47 2.97 -16.21
N ASP A 285 -0.62 2.53 -16.84
CA ASP A 285 -0.67 2.19 -18.27
C ASP A 285 -0.34 3.41 -19.13
N ALA A 286 -0.85 4.61 -18.78
CA ALA A 286 -0.52 5.86 -19.48
C ALA A 286 0.96 6.25 -19.33
N ALA A 287 1.58 5.98 -18.20
CA ALA A 287 3.00 6.23 -17.98
C ALA A 287 3.88 5.25 -18.77
N LEU A 288 3.54 3.95 -18.76
CA LEU A 288 4.24 2.91 -19.51
C LEU A 288 4.19 3.16 -21.03
N ALA A 289 3.01 3.54 -21.56
CA ALA A 289 2.83 3.86 -22.98
C ALA A 289 3.72 5.03 -23.44
N ARG A 290 4.05 5.95 -22.53
CA ARG A 290 4.96 7.09 -22.81
C ARG A 290 6.42 6.79 -22.48
N GLY A 291 6.77 5.53 -22.25
CA GLY A 291 8.15 5.12 -21.98
C GLY A 291 8.68 5.74 -20.68
N ALA A 292 7.92 5.65 -19.58
CA ALA A 292 8.38 6.12 -18.27
C ALA A 292 9.70 5.44 -17.93
N HIS A 293 10.81 6.13 -18.21
CA HIS A 293 12.15 5.69 -17.88
C HIS A 293 12.42 5.99 -16.40
N LEU A 294 13.10 5.05 -15.78
CA LEU A 294 13.60 5.22 -14.43
C LEU A 294 14.84 6.12 -14.48
N GLU A 295 14.79 7.25 -13.80
CA GLU A 295 15.97 8.09 -13.61
C GLU A 295 16.97 7.33 -12.72
N ARG A 296 18.14 7.03 -13.24
CA ARG A 296 19.22 6.37 -12.52
C ARG A 296 20.11 7.42 -11.87
N ARG A 297 20.33 7.32 -10.56
CA ARG A 297 21.38 8.09 -9.89
C ARG A 297 22.76 7.68 -10.40
N ARG A 298 23.69 8.61 -10.45
CA ARG A 298 25.12 8.29 -10.58
C ARG A 298 25.68 8.13 -9.17
N PRO A 299 26.00 6.92 -8.73
CA PRO A 299 26.51 6.71 -7.38
C PRO A 299 27.95 7.20 -7.27
N ASN A 300 28.32 7.62 -6.05
CA ASN A 300 29.72 7.94 -5.74
C ASN A 300 30.59 6.68 -5.63
N ARG A 301 29.98 5.52 -5.44
CA ARG A 301 30.63 4.21 -5.33
C ARG A 301 29.91 3.19 -6.23
N LYS A 302 30.70 2.36 -6.93
CA LYS A 302 30.16 1.20 -7.65
C LYS A 302 29.89 0.08 -6.64
N ALA A 303 28.65 -0.33 -6.50
CA ALA A 303 28.24 -1.46 -5.67
C ALA A 303 27.56 -2.51 -6.53
N SER A 304 27.85 -3.77 -6.28
CA SER A 304 27.29 -4.94 -6.97
C SER A 304 26.35 -5.69 -6.05
N VAL A 305 25.09 -5.88 -6.44
CA VAL A 305 24.08 -6.57 -5.65
C VAL A 305 23.48 -7.72 -6.44
N ALA A 306 23.45 -8.91 -5.81
CA ALA A 306 22.68 -10.03 -6.32
C ALA A 306 21.29 -10.06 -5.69
N VAL A 307 20.26 -10.26 -6.51
CA VAL A 307 18.89 -10.47 -6.09
C VAL A 307 18.48 -11.89 -6.47
N VAL A 308 18.19 -12.72 -5.48
CA VAL A 308 17.86 -14.13 -5.66
C VAL A 308 16.34 -14.30 -5.59
N GLY A 309 15.75 -14.58 -6.74
CA GLY A 309 14.31 -14.62 -6.97
C GLY A 309 13.84 -13.41 -7.80
N ALA A 310 13.25 -13.69 -8.96
CA ALA A 310 12.69 -12.70 -9.89
C ALA A 310 11.19 -12.47 -9.66
N GLY A 311 10.68 -12.78 -8.45
CA GLY A 311 9.30 -12.49 -8.04
C GLY A 311 9.09 -11.03 -7.63
N PRO A 312 7.87 -10.65 -7.14
CA PRO A 312 7.52 -9.26 -6.80
C PRO A 312 8.52 -8.58 -5.88
N ALA A 313 8.98 -9.24 -4.82
CA ALA A 313 9.96 -8.68 -3.87
C ALA A 313 11.32 -8.43 -4.54
N GLY A 314 11.81 -9.43 -5.29
CA GLY A 314 13.10 -9.32 -5.99
C GLY A 314 13.09 -8.23 -7.05
N LEU A 315 12.05 -8.18 -7.88
CA LEU A 315 11.91 -7.15 -8.92
C LEU A 315 11.82 -5.74 -8.34
N ALA A 316 11.09 -5.58 -7.22
CA ALA A 316 10.99 -4.29 -6.52
C ALA A 316 12.34 -3.86 -5.94
N CYS A 317 13.07 -4.78 -5.33
CA CYS A 317 14.40 -4.51 -4.82
C CYS A 317 15.37 -4.14 -5.95
N ALA A 318 15.36 -4.91 -7.03
CA ALA A 318 16.21 -4.66 -8.21
C ALA A 318 15.92 -3.29 -8.85
N ASP A 319 14.64 -2.93 -9.00
CA ASP A 319 14.22 -1.62 -9.50
C ASP A 319 14.78 -0.49 -8.63
N MET A 320 14.59 -0.56 -7.33
CA MET A 320 15.03 0.49 -6.42
C MET A 320 16.55 0.61 -6.36
N LEU A 321 17.26 -0.50 -6.26
CA LEU A 321 18.73 -0.51 -6.25
C LEU A 321 19.34 0.02 -7.56
N ALA A 322 18.76 -0.35 -8.71
CA ALA A 322 19.20 0.18 -10.00
C ALA A 322 19.02 1.71 -10.09
N ARG A 323 17.92 2.25 -9.55
CA ARG A 323 17.70 3.71 -9.46
C ARG A 323 18.70 4.39 -8.54
N LEU A 324 19.07 3.73 -7.43
CA LEU A 324 20.07 4.24 -6.50
C LEU A 324 21.50 4.09 -7.06
N GLY A 325 21.65 3.43 -8.21
CA GLY A 325 22.89 3.37 -8.98
C GLY A 325 23.69 2.10 -8.78
N ALA A 326 23.18 1.09 -8.05
CA ALA A 326 23.82 -0.21 -7.94
C ALA A 326 23.89 -0.94 -9.30
N THR A 327 24.88 -1.82 -9.46
CA THR A 327 24.88 -2.85 -10.49
C THR A 327 24.13 -4.06 -9.95
N VAL A 328 23.00 -4.39 -10.55
CA VAL A 328 22.09 -5.42 -10.04
C VAL A 328 22.03 -6.61 -10.98
N THR A 329 22.19 -7.82 -10.42
CA THR A 329 21.97 -9.09 -11.11
C THR A 329 20.85 -9.84 -10.42
N VAL A 330 19.75 -10.10 -11.13
CA VAL A 330 18.63 -10.92 -10.67
C VAL A 330 18.87 -12.36 -11.12
N ILE A 331 18.77 -13.31 -10.18
CA ILE A 331 19.00 -14.74 -10.41
C ILE A 331 17.70 -15.47 -10.09
N ASP A 332 17.21 -16.29 -11.00
CA ASP A 332 16.02 -17.13 -10.78
C ASP A 332 16.19 -18.54 -11.35
N ALA A 333 15.57 -19.50 -10.67
CA ALA A 333 15.56 -20.89 -11.10
C ALA A 333 14.66 -21.15 -12.32
N HIS A 334 13.72 -20.28 -12.60
CA HIS A 334 12.84 -20.36 -13.77
C HIS A 334 13.50 -19.68 -14.98
N GLU A 335 13.10 -20.14 -16.18
CA GLU A 335 13.52 -19.54 -17.45
C GLU A 335 12.89 -18.16 -17.71
N GLU A 336 11.82 -17.81 -16.97
CA GLU A 336 11.09 -16.57 -17.09
C GLU A 336 11.09 -15.82 -15.75
N ALA A 337 11.30 -14.51 -15.81
CA ALA A 337 11.19 -13.64 -14.65
C ALA A 337 9.74 -13.28 -14.35
N GLY A 338 9.43 -13.02 -13.08
CA GLY A 338 8.11 -12.64 -12.61
C GLY A 338 7.64 -13.44 -11.39
N GLY A 339 8.23 -14.61 -11.15
CA GLY A 339 7.80 -15.51 -10.08
C GLY A 339 6.31 -15.83 -10.20
N LEU A 340 5.54 -15.68 -9.10
CA LEU A 340 4.10 -15.93 -9.13
C LEU A 340 3.30 -14.95 -10.01
N LEU A 341 3.84 -13.78 -10.37
CA LEU A 341 3.19 -12.89 -11.34
C LEU A 341 3.14 -13.50 -12.74
N ALA A 342 4.15 -14.30 -13.11
CA ALA A 342 4.20 -15.00 -14.40
C ALA A 342 3.54 -16.38 -14.33
N HIS A 343 3.73 -17.12 -13.22
CA HIS A 343 3.42 -18.54 -13.15
C HIS A 343 2.23 -18.88 -12.22
N GLY A 344 1.80 -17.95 -11.36
CA GLY A 344 0.75 -18.18 -10.37
C GLY A 344 -0.52 -17.36 -10.57
N ILE A 345 -0.44 -16.26 -11.34
CA ILE A 345 -1.59 -15.41 -11.62
C ILE A 345 -2.04 -15.64 -13.06
N PRO A 346 -3.29 -16.08 -13.28
CA PRO A 346 -3.79 -16.34 -14.63
C PRO A 346 -3.80 -15.09 -15.51
N ALA A 347 -3.55 -15.27 -16.83
CA ALA A 347 -3.50 -14.18 -17.81
C ALA A 347 -4.83 -13.40 -17.89
N PHE A 348 -5.96 -14.02 -17.55
CA PHE A 348 -7.25 -13.33 -17.50
C PHE A 348 -7.38 -12.30 -16.34
N LYS A 349 -6.40 -12.27 -15.42
CA LYS A 349 -6.27 -11.26 -14.35
C LYS A 349 -5.10 -10.31 -14.59
N LEU A 350 -4.00 -10.82 -15.11
CA LEU A 350 -2.79 -10.08 -15.41
C LEU A 350 -2.20 -10.53 -16.73
N ASP A 351 -2.37 -9.70 -17.77
CA ASP A 351 -1.80 -9.98 -19.10
C ASP A 351 -0.26 -10.03 -19.03
N GLY A 352 0.34 -11.08 -19.56
CA GLY A 352 1.79 -11.27 -19.63
C GLY A 352 2.54 -10.09 -20.25
N ASN A 353 1.94 -9.42 -21.25
CA ASN A 353 2.50 -8.22 -21.88
C ASN A 353 2.74 -7.06 -20.88
N VAL A 354 1.95 -6.97 -19.80
CA VAL A 354 2.14 -5.95 -18.74
C VAL A 354 3.43 -6.25 -17.99
N LEU A 355 3.63 -7.51 -17.62
CA LEU A 355 4.85 -7.96 -16.95
C LEU A 355 6.08 -7.81 -17.84
N GLU A 356 5.99 -8.21 -19.10
CA GLU A 356 7.09 -8.06 -20.08
C GLU A 356 7.53 -6.60 -20.26
N LYS A 357 6.57 -5.68 -20.39
CA LYS A 357 6.87 -4.24 -20.45
C LYS A 357 7.59 -3.77 -19.20
N ARG A 358 7.17 -4.23 -18.02
CA ARG A 358 7.83 -3.91 -16.74
C ARG A 358 9.26 -4.46 -16.70
N LEU A 359 9.47 -5.71 -17.09
CA LEU A 359 10.80 -6.33 -17.18
C LEU A 359 11.71 -5.62 -18.19
N SER A 360 11.15 -5.20 -19.34
CA SER A 360 11.88 -4.38 -20.32
C SER A 360 12.36 -3.04 -19.73
N VAL A 361 11.54 -2.38 -18.90
CA VAL A 361 11.94 -1.15 -18.20
C VAL A 361 13.11 -1.42 -17.26
N LEU A 362 13.10 -2.52 -16.50
CA LEU A 362 14.19 -2.92 -15.62
C LEU A 362 15.48 -3.23 -16.40
N GLY A 363 15.38 -3.97 -17.50
CA GLY A 363 16.51 -4.24 -18.38
C GLY A 363 17.15 -2.97 -18.94
N LYS A 364 16.33 -2.01 -19.39
CA LYS A 364 16.79 -0.68 -19.85
C LYS A 364 17.44 0.14 -18.73
N ALA A 365 17.03 -0.07 -17.48
CA ALA A 365 17.67 0.53 -16.30
C ALA A 365 19.00 -0.14 -15.94
N GLY A 366 19.42 -1.19 -16.66
CA GLY A 366 20.69 -1.88 -16.47
C GLY A 366 20.64 -3.04 -15.47
N VAL A 367 19.45 -3.54 -15.13
CA VAL A 367 19.30 -4.80 -14.37
C VAL A 367 19.62 -5.97 -15.28
N ALA A 368 20.59 -6.79 -14.87
CA ALA A 368 20.92 -8.04 -15.54
C ALA A 368 20.09 -9.20 -15.01
N PHE A 369 19.65 -10.10 -15.88
CA PHE A 369 18.89 -11.30 -15.50
C PHE A 369 19.71 -12.56 -15.82
N ARG A 370 19.86 -13.45 -14.83
CA ARG A 370 20.45 -14.78 -14.91
C ARG A 370 19.37 -15.81 -14.56
N LEU A 371 18.57 -16.13 -15.54
CA LEU A 371 17.41 -17.04 -15.42
C LEU A 371 17.87 -18.49 -15.61
N GLY A 372 16.99 -19.48 -15.33
CA GLY A 372 17.31 -20.91 -15.38
C GLY A 372 18.41 -21.33 -14.41
N THR A 373 18.68 -20.49 -13.39
CA THR A 373 19.80 -20.71 -12.46
C THR A 373 19.28 -20.89 -11.04
N ARG A 374 19.31 -22.14 -10.56
CA ARG A 374 18.95 -22.46 -9.18
C ARG A 374 20.02 -21.93 -8.21
N PHE A 375 19.58 -21.26 -7.16
CA PHE A 375 20.45 -20.70 -6.13
C PHE A 375 20.76 -21.76 -5.06
N ASP A 376 21.71 -22.64 -5.37
CA ASP A 376 22.18 -23.71 -4.49
C ASP A 376 23.68 -23.96 -4.66
N GLY A 377 24.28 -24.72 -3.72
CA GLY A 377 25.65 -25.21 -3.79
C GLY A 377 26.67 -24.17 -4.28
N ARG A 378 27.30 -24.43 -5.42
CA ARG A 378 28.35 -23.56 -6.01
C ARG A 378 27.86 -22.17 -6.40
N ILE A 379 26.58 -22.04 -6.76
CA ILE A 379 26.02 -20.76 -7.15
C ILE A 379 25.94 -19.83 -5.94
N VAL A 380 25.64 -20.33 -4.76
CA VAL A 380 25.66 -19.55 -3.51
C VAL A 380 27.08 -19.02 -3.26
N ASP A 381 28.11 -19.89 -3.35
CA ASP A 381 29.50 -19.50 -3.10
C ASP A 381 29.97 -18.45 -4.12
N GLU A 382 29.67 -18.65 -5.41
CA GLU A 382 29.97 -17.70 -6.48
C GLU A 382 29.32 -16.32 -6.20
N VAL A 383 28.04 -16.31 -5.84
CA VAL A 383 27.29 -15.07 -5.63
C VAL A 383 27.79 -14.32 -4.41
N LEU A 384 28.05 -15.02 -3.30
CA LEU A 384 28.61 -14.40 -2.08
C LEU A 384 30.01 -13.84 -2.29
N ALA A 385 30.84 -14.49 -3.14
CA ALA A 385 32.17 -14.01 -3.44
C ALA A 385 32.21 -12.78 -4.36
N ARG A 386 31.25 -12.68 -5.31
CA ARG A 386 31.29 -11.66 -6.38
C ARG A 386 30.46 -10.40 -6.09
N HIS A 387 29.55 -10.43 -5.12
CA HIS A 387 28.67 -9.31 -4.85
C HIS A 387 28.91 -8.70 -3.47
N ASP A 388 28.69 -7.40 -3.35
CA ASP A 388 28.80 -6.65 -2.09
C ASP A 388 27.62 -6.92 -1.17
N ALA A 389 26.44 -7.25 -1.74
CA ALA A 389 25.23 -7.63 -1.01
C ALA A 389 24.40 -8.67 -1.80
N VAL A 390 23.64 -9.48 -1.05
CA VAL A 390 22.73 -10.49 -1.60
C VAL A 390 21.36 -10.33 -0.95
N PHE A 391 20.33 -10.16 -1.77
CA PHE A 391 18.94 -10.15 -1.34
C PHE A 391 18.25 -11.46 -1.70
N VAL A 392 17.78 -12.20 -0.69
CA VAL A 392 17.11 -13.50 -0.86
C VAL A 392 15.59 -13.28 -0.85
N ALA A 393 14.96 -13.51 -2.00
CA ALA A 393 13.52 -13.31 -2.26
C ALA A 393 12.91 -14.53 -2.99
N THR A 394 13.29 -15.74 -2.56
CA THR A 394 12.93 -17.02 -3.22
C THR A 394 11.46 -17.41 -3.07
N GLY A 395 10.71 -16.67 -2.27
CA GLY A 395 9.27 -16.89 -2.09
C GLY A 395 8.94 -18.14 -1.27
N ALA A 396 7.70 -18.62 -1.43
CA ALA A 396 7.16 -19.84 -0.80
C ALA A 396 6.58 -20.74 -1.90
N GLY A 397 7.34 -21.72 -2.31
CA GLY A 397 7.02 -22.57 -3.48
C GLY A 397 6.67 -24.02 -3.16
N ARG A 398 6.72 -24.47 -1.88
CA ARG A 398 6.40 -25.86 -1.51
C ARG A 398 4.91 -26.00 -1.17
N ALA A 399 4.17 -26.76 -1.95
CA ALA A 399 2.75 -27.03 -1.73
C ALA A 399 2.49 -27.73 -0.40
N VAL A 400 1.35 -27.43 0.22
CA VAL A 400 0.79 -28.18 1.35
C VAL A 400 -0.23 -29.16 0.81
N MET A 401 0.13 -30.44 0.76
CA MET A 401 -0.74 -31.52 0.30
C MET A 401 -1.38 -32.26 1.48
N PRO A 402 -2.62 -32.74 1.36
CA PRO A 402 -3.22 -33.63 2.38
C PRO A 402 -2.53 -34.99 2.38
N SER A 403 -2.43 -35.63 3.55
CA SER A 403 -1.71 -36.90 3.69
C SER A 403 -2.29 -38.02 2.81
N PHE A 404 -3.61 -38.12 2.71
CA PHE A 404 -4.30 -39.10 1.88
C PHE A 404 -4.06 -38.94 0.37
N ALA A 405 -3.56 -37.78 -0.10
CA ALA A 405 -3.19 -37.62 -1.50
C ALA A 405 -2.01 -38.52 -1.90
N ALA A 406 -1.18 -38.95 -0.94
CA ALA A 406 -0.07 -39.86 -1.19
C ALA A 406 -0.53 -41.31 -1.51
N GLU A 407 -1.77 -41.65 -1.20
CA GLU A 407 -2.38 -42.96 -1.46
C GLU A 407 -2.91 -43.07 -2.90
N VAL A 408 -3.01 -41.95 -3.60
CA VAL A 408 -3.53 -41.85 -4.97
C VAL A 408 -2.39 -41.50 -5.93
N ARG A 409 -2.27 -42.26 -7.00
CA ARG A 409 -1.16 -42.14 -7.97
C ARG A 409 -1.31 -40.93 -8.89
N THR A 410 -2.55 -40.66 -9.34
CA THR A 410 -2.88 -39.56 -10.26
C THR A 410 -4.23 -38.96 -9.91
N GLY A 411 -4.42 -37.67 -10.22
CA GLY A 411 -5.66 -36.93 -10.01
C GLY A 411 -5.55 -35.77 -9.01
N PHE A 412 -4.54 -35.82 -8.09
CA PHE A 412 -4.21 -34.66 -7.28
C PHE A 412 -3.17 -33.80 -7.96
N VAL A 413 -3.44 -32.51 -8.00
CA VAL A 413 -2.52 -31.50 -8.58
C VAL A 413 -2.36 -30.35 -7.57
N ASP A 414 -1.12 -29.93 -7.34
CA ASP A 414 -0.84 -28.71 -6.58
C ASP A 414 -1.31 -27.47 -7.35
N ALA A 415 -1.92 -26.53 -6.65
CA ALA A 415 -2.48 -25.30 -7.23
C ALA A 415 -1.45 -24.48 -8.03
N LEU A 416 -0.21 -24.34 -7.53
CA LEU A 416 0.82 -23.60 -8.26
C LEU A 416 1.30 -24.35 -9.51
N ALA A 417 1.43 -25.68 -9.44
CA ALA A 417 1.75 -26.50 -10.60
C ALA A 417 0.64 -26.39 -11.67
N PHE A 418 -0.63 -26.49 -11.23
CA PHE A 418 -1.79 -26.34 -12.10
C PHE A 418 -1.83 -24.97 -12.78
N LEU A 419 -1.62 -23.91 -12.02
CA LEU A 419 -1.60 -22.54 -12.57
C LEU A 419 -0.40 -22.32 -13.48
N LYS A 420 0.79 -22.79 -13.11
CA LYS A 420 2.01 -22.66 -13.93
C LYS A 420 1.84 -23.28 -15.31
N GLU A 421 1.21 -24.46 -15.37
CA GLU A 421 0.94 -25.14 -16.65
C GLU A 421 -0.10 -24.40 -17.51
N ASN A 422 -1.06 -23.71 -16.88
CA ASN A 422 -2.25 -23.19 -17.56
C ASN A 422 -2.39 -21.66 -17.51
N ALA A 423 -1.55 -20.94 -16.75
CA ALA A 423 -1.73 -19.48 -16.51
C ALA A 423 -1.71 -18.64 -17.80
N SER A 424 -0.87 -18.96 -18.75
CA SER A 424 -0.75 -18.28 -20.04
C SER A 424 -1.85 -18.67 -21.05
N GLY A 425 -2.65 -19.70 -20.77
CA GLY A 425 -3.60 -20.27 -21.72
C GLY A 425 -2.94 -20.96 -22.93
N SER A 426 -1.63 -21.17 -22.88
CA SER A 426 -0.86 -21.89 -23.92
C SER A 426 -1.00 -23.42 -23.83
N GLY A 427 -1.48 -23.92 -22.67
CA GLY A 427 -1.77 -25.33 -22.47
C GLY A 427 -2.94 -25.83 -23.33
N ASN A 428 -3.11 -27.17 -23.39
CA ASN A 428 -4.23 -27.77 -24.10
C ASN A 428 -5.56 -27.37 -23.47
N LYS A 429 -6.30 -26.45 -24.09
CA LYS A 429 -7.56 -25.85 -23.60
C LYS A 429 -8.69 -26.86 -23.34
N SER A 430 -8.51 -28.12 -23.68
CA SER A 430 -9.50 -29.19 -23.47
C SER A 430 -9.11 -30.21 -22.44
N THR A 431 -8.11 -29.95 -21.61
CA THR A 431 -7.56 -30.93 -20.65
C THR A 431 -8.60 -31.41 -19.64
N LEU A 432 -9.59 -30.56 -19.30
CA LEU A 432 -10.67 -30.89 -18.38
C LEU A 432 -12.04 -31.03 -19.07
N ALA A 433 -12.07 -31.14 -20.39
CA ALA A 433 -13.33 -31.24 -21.14
C ALA A 433 -14.18 -32.42 -20.64
N GLY A 434 -15.43 -32.10 -20.22
CA GLY A 434 -16.37 -33.08 -19.72
C GLY A 434 -16.09 -33.61 -18.31
N GLN A 435 -14.99 -33.22 -17.68
CA GLN A 435 -14.62 -33.65 -16.32
C GLN A 435 -15.18 -32.69 -15.26
N ARG A 436 -15.43 -33.22 -14.07
CA ARG A 436 -15.64 -32.45 -12.85
C ARG A 436 -14.29 -32.14 -12.23
N ALA A 437 -14.03 -30.88 -11.91
CA ALA A 437 -12.84 -30.44 -11.17
C ALA A 437 -13.25 -30.00 -9.76
N VAL A 438 -12.56 -30.49 -8.74
CA VAL A 438 -12.75 -30.07 -7.35
C VAL A 438 -11.52 -29.31 -6.89
N VAL A 439 -11.70 -28.06 -6.47
CA VAL A 439 -10.64 -27.21 -5.93
C VAL A 439 -10.77 -27.16 -4.41
N LEU A 440 -9.73 -27.57 -3.71
CA LEU A 440 -9.68 -27.65 -2.27
C LEU A 440 -9.03 -26.40 -1.68
N GLY A 441 -9.83 -25.51 -1.11
CA GLY A 441 -9.36 -24.26 -0.49
C GLY A 441 -10.30 -23.07 -0.75
N GLY A 442 -10.08 -21.94 -0.08
CA GLY A 442 -10.95 -20.76 -0.17
C GLY A 442 -10.17 -19.43 -0.21
N GLY A 443 -8.94 -19.43 -0.72
CA GLY A 443 -8.13 -18.24 -0.97
C GLY A 443 -8.16 -17.82 -2.44
N ASP A 444 -7.53 -16.67 -2.76
CA ASP A 444 -7.45 -16.16 -4.14
C ASP A 444 -6.85 -17.21 -5.10
N THR A 445 -5.82 -17.96 -4.68
CA THR A 445 -5.24 -19.06 -5.48
C THR A 445 -6.26 -20.16 -5.83
N ALA A 446 -7.15 -20.50 -4.88
CA ALA A 446 -8.20 -21.49 -5.15
C ALA A 446 -9.17 -20.99 -6.22
N LEU A 447 -9.56 -19.70 -6.16
CA LEU A 447 -10.44 -19.12 -7.17
C LEU A 447 -9.76 -18.97 -8.53
N ASP A 448 -8.46 -18.67 -8.55
CA ASP A 448 -7.66 -18.65 -9.76
C ASP A 448 -7.64 -20.03 -10.43
N CYS A 449 -7.46 -21.11 -9.65
CA CYS A 449 -7.55 -22.48 -10.14
C CYS A 449 -8.96 -22.82 -10.65
N ALA A 450 -10.00 -22.48 -9.87
CA ALA A 450 -11.38 -22.78 -10.25
C ALA A 450 -11.79 -22.09 -11.55
N ARG A 451 -11.48 -20.79 -11.67
CA ARG A 451 -11.76 -20.02 -12.87
C ARG A 451 -10.92 -20.48 -14.07
N THR A 452 -9.71 -20.98 -13.84
CA THR A 452 -8.88 -21.63 -14.86
C THR A 452 -9.49 -22.95 -15.28
N ALA A 453 -9.99 -23.80 -14.36
CA ALA A 453 -10.65 -25.05 -14.69
C ALA A 453 -11.90 -24.86 -15.57
N VAL A 454 -12.71 -23.83 -15.31
CA VAL A 454 -13.83 -23.44 -16.19
C VAL A 454 -13.34 -23.20 -17.62
N ARG A 455 -12.24 -22.45 -17.78
CA ARG A 455 -11.66 -22.13 -19.10
C ARG A 455 -11.05 -23.34 -19.81
N LEU A 456 -10.63 -24.34 -19.05
CA LEU A 456 -10.13 -25.62 -19.58
C LEU A 456 -11.27 -26.59 -19.93
N GLY A 457 -12.53 -26.15 -19.86
CA GLY A 457 -13.69 -26.90 -20.32
C GLY A 457 -14.26 -27.88 -19.28
N ALA A 458 -13.95 -27.72 -18.00
CA ALA A 458 -14.57 -28.52 -16.95
C ALA A 458 -16.10 -28.43 -17.04
N SER A 459 -16.79 -29.58 -17.00
CA SER A 459 -18.26 -29.64 -17.03
C SER A 459 -18.87 -29.07 -15.75
N GLU A 460 -18.17 -29.20 -14.63
CA GLU A 460 -18.51 -28.64 -13.34
C GLU A 460 -17.22 -28.30 -12.58
N THR A 461 -17.18 -27.16 -11.93
CA THR A 461 -16.07 -26.75 -11.08
C THR A 461 -16.59 -26.44 -9.68
N ILE A 462 -16.11 -27.18 -8.68
CA ILE A 462 -16.52 -27.05 -7.29
C ILE A 462 -15.35 -26.52 -6.46
N VAL A 463 -15.60 -25.49 -5.65
CA VAL A 463 -14.66 -25.01 -4.62
C VAL A 463 -15.12 -25.52 -3.26
N ALA A 464 -14.40 -26.51 -2.72
CA ALA A 464 -14.66 -27.07 -1.39
C ALA A 464 -13.84 -26.30 -0.34
N CYS A 465 -14.51 -25.70 0.64
CA CYS A 465 -13.87 -24.83 1.63
C CYS A 465 -14.48 -24.94 3.03
N ARG A 466 -13.63 -24.77 4.06
CA ARG A 466 -14.03 -24.90 5.47
C ARG A 466 -14.87 -23.77 6.03
N ARG A 467 -14.88 -22.61 5.35
CA ARG A 467 -15.57 -21.39 5.78
C ARG A 467 -16.78 -21.14 4.91
N GLY A 468 -17.73 -20.37 5.44
CA GLY A 468 -18.82 -19.82 4.66
C GLY A 468 -18.31 -18.93 3.52
N THR A 469 -19.11 -18.76 2.48
CA THR A 469 -18.74 -18.00 1.28
C THR A 469 -18.38 -16.55 1.61
N GLU A 470 -19.05 -15.95 2.60
CA GLU A 470 -18.79 -14.57 3.06
C GLU A 470 -17.49 -14.43 3.88
N GLU A 471 -16.98 -15.55 4.42
CA GLU A 471 -15.78 -15.60 5.27
C GLU A 471 -14.51 -16.04 4.51
N LEU A 472 -14.62 -16.22 3.20
CA LEU A 472 -13.49 -16.63 2.38
C LEU A 472 -12.35 -15.61 2.46
N ARG A 473 -11.12 -16.14 2.44
CA ARG A 473 -9.93 -15.30 2.37
C ARG A 473 -9.73 -14.67 0.99
N ALA A 474 -10.39 -15.20 -0.02
CA ALA A 474 -10.38 -14.63 -1.35
C ALA A 474 -11.04 -13.26 -1.39
N SER A 475 -10.67 -12.42 -2.36
CA SER A 475 -11.27 -11.12 -2.55
C SER A 475 -12.74 -11.25 -2.96
N ARG A 476 -13.60 -10.35 -2.47
CA ARG A 476 -15.04 -10.37 -2.81
C ARG A 476 -15.27 -10.23 -4.32
N ARG A 477 -14.40 -9.48 -4.99
CA ARG A 477 -14.43 -9.35 -6.44
C ARG A 477 -14.21 -10.69 -7.13
N GLU A 478 -13.20 -11.46 -6.70
CA GLU A 478 -12.90 -12.78 -7.28
C GLU A 478 -14.00 -13.80 -6.98
N VAL A 479 -14.58 -13.78 -5.77
CA VAL A 479 -15.73 -14.64 -5.42
C VAL A 479 -16.91 -14.35 -6.35
N ARG A 480 -17.24 -13.07 -6.56
CA ARG A 480 -18.32 -12.66 -7.48
C ARG A 480 -18.04 -13.15 -8.91
N HIS A 481 -16.84 -12.93 -9.44
CA HIS A 481 -16.48 -13.38 -10.79
C HIS A 481 -16.54 -14.89 -10.93
N ALA A 482 -16.10 -15.64 -9.92
CA ALA A 482 -16.17 -17.12 -9.92
C ALA A 482 -17.63 -17.60 -9.97
N LEU A 483 -18.52 -17.02 -9.14
CA LEU A 483 -19.95 -17.31 -9.14
C LEU A 483 -20.60 -17.02 -10.50
N GLU A 484 -20.31 -15.83 -11.07
CA GLU A 484 -20.81 -15.43 -12.40
C GLU A 484 -20.33 -16.38 -13.50
N GLU A 485 -19.10 -16.89 -13.41
CA GLU A 485 -18.51 -17.85 -14.35
C GLU A 485 -19.02 -19.28 -14.16
N GLY A 486 -19.87 -19.54 -13.15
CA GLY A 486 -20.53 -20.83 -12.91
C GLY A 486 -19.76 -21.75 -11.98
N VAL A 487 -18.82 -21.25 -11.19
CA VAL A 487 -18.16 -22.01 -10.12
C VAL A 487 -19.15 -22.28 -8.99
N VAL A 488 -19.24 -23.52 -8.56
CA VAL A 488 -20.09 -23.95 -7.43
C VAL A 488 -19.26 -23.93 -6.14
N PHE A 489 -19.75 -23.24 -5.12
CA PHE A 489 -19.12 -23.25 -3.81
C PHE A 489 -19.77 -24.30 -2.89
N MET A 490 -18.94 -25.10 -2.24
CA MET A 490 -19.33 -26.03 -1.19
C MET A 490 -18.65 -25.60 0.11
N PRO A 491 -19.30 -24.71 0.88
CA PRO A 491 -18.78 -24.21 2.14
C PRO A 491 -18.90 -25.26 3.26
N HIS A 492 -18.22 -24.99 4.38
CA HIS A 492 -18.24 -25.78 5.62
C HIS A 492 -17.80 -27.23 5.43
N VAL A 493 -16.96 -27.55 4.43
CA VAL A 493 -16.45 -28.89 4.19
C VAL A 493 -14.92 -28.93 4.16
N THR A 494 -14.40 -30.10 4.59
CA THR A 494 -12.97 -30.43 4.53
C THR A 494 -12.79 -31.81 3.92
N PRO A 495 -11.80 -32.04 3.03
CA PRO A 495 -11.55 -33.38 2.51
C PRO A 495 -10.89 -34.23 3.60
N VAL A 496 -11.38 -35.46 3.77
CA VAL A 496 -10.91 -36.41 4.79
C VAL A 496 -10.37 -37.71 4.20
N ALA A 497 -10.77 -38.07 2.97
CA ALA A 497 -10.25 -39.23 2.25
C ALA A 497 -10.38 -39.01 0.74
N ALA A 498 -9.70 -39.86 -0.02
CA ALA A 498 -9.82 -39.99 -1.46
C ALA A 498 -10.26 -41.42 -1.84
N GLU A 499 -11.02 -41.53 -2.91
CA GLU A 499 -11.39 -42.78 -3.55
C GLU A 499 -10.57 -42.95 -4.83
N ALA A 500 -10.01 -44.10 -5.07
CA ALA A 500 -9.22 -44.41 -6.26
C ALA A 500 -9.62 -45.77 -6.84
N ASP A 501 -9.42 -45.93 -8.13
CA ASP A 501 -9.60 -47.23 -8.81
C ASP A 501 -8.40 -48.15 -8.57
N ALA A 502 -8.46 -49.36 -9.18
CA ALA A 502 -7.42 -50.38 -9.06
C ALA A 502 -6.04 -49.94 -9.58
N ASP A 503 -5.98 -48.95 -10.48
CA ASP A 503 -4.76 -48.39 -11.03
C ASP A 503 -4.25 -47.21 -10.22
N GLY A 504 -4.95 -46.81 -9.15
CA GLY A 504 -4.62 -45.70 -8.27
C GLY A 504 -4.99 -44.35 -8.85
N VAL A 505 -5.92 -44.28 -9.80
CA VAL A 505 -6.45 -43.03 -10.36
C VAL A 505 -7.58 -42.51 -9.48
N LEU A 506 -7.59 -41.23 -9.16
CA LEU A 506 -8.65 -40.59 -8.39
C LEU A 506 -10.02 -40.77 -9.06
N THR A 507 -10.98 -41.27 -8.29
CA THR A 507 -12.37 -41.43 -8.73
C THR A 507 -13.35 -40.61 -7.90
N GLY A 508 -12.95 -40.19 -6.69
CA GLY A 508 -13.77 -39.39 -5.82
C GLY A 508 -13.05 -38.85 -4.60
N LEU A 509 -13.71 -37.93 -3.93
CA LEU A 509 -13.28 -37.31 -2.66
C LEU A 509 -14.35 -37.50 -1.61
N VAL A 510 -13.97 -37.90 -0.41
CA VAL A 510 -14.84 -37.87 0.76
C VAL A 510 -14.63 -36.55 1.49
N LEU A 511 -15.66 -35.73 1.51
CA LEU A 511 -15.71 -34.44 2.21
C LEU A 511 -16.50 -34.63 3.51
N GLU A 512 -16.04 -34.00 4.58
CA GLU A 512 -16.72 -33.99 5.89
C GLU A 512 -17.17 -32.55 6.19
N ASN A 513 -18.44 -32.39 6.56
CA ASN A 513 -18.94 -31.09 7.01
C ASN A 513 -18.34 -30.78 8.39
N VAL A 514 -17.67 -29.65 8.51
CA VAL A 514 -16.92 -29.25 9.73
C VAL A 514 -17.81 -28.88 10.91
N GLU A 515 -19.12 -28.65 10.67
CA GLU A 515 -20.09 -28.31 11.71
C GLU A 515 -20.90 -29.54 12.18
N THR A 516 -21.30 -30.40 11.24
CA THR A 516 -22.18 -31.56 11.54
C THR A 516 -21.43 -32.88 11.64
N GLY A 517 -20.22 -32.97 11.07
CA GLY A 517 -19.47 -34.24 10.94
C GLY A 517 -20.02 -35.18 9.87
N GLU A 518 -21.05 -34.80 9.13
CA GLU A 518 -21.59 -35.59 8.04
C GLU A 518 -20.60 -35.73 6.89
N ARG A 519 -20.53 -36.93 6.30
CA ARG A 519 -19.64 -37.22 5.17
C ARG A 519 -20.40 -37.31 3.86
N LEU A 520 -19.84 -36.71 2.82
CA LEU A 520 -20.35 -36.71 1.46
C LEU A 520 -19.25 -37.16 0.51
N SER A 521 -19.53 -38.14 -0.35
CA SER A 521 -18.62 -38.53 -1.45
C SER A 521 -18.99 -37.75 -2.71
N ILE A 522 -17.96 -37.21 -3.37
CA ILE A 522 -18.08 -36.48 -4.64
C ILE A 522 -17.18 -37.14 -5.66
N GLY A 523 -17.78 -37.68 -6.74
CA GLY A 523 -17.01 -38.23 -7.86
C GLY A 523 -16.24 -37.15 -8.60
N THR A 524 -14.93 -37.30 -8.72
CA THR A 524 -14.03 -36.46 -9.48
C THR A 524 -12.77 -37.21 -9.86
N THR A 525 -12.21 -36.87 -11.02
CA THR A 525 -10.90 -37.36 -11.48
C THR A 525 -9.79 -36.32 -11.32
N THR A 526 -10.14 -35.11 -10.93
CA THR A 526 -9.20 -34.01 -10.79
C THR A 526 -9.48 -33.19 -9.51
N ALA A 527 -8.53 -33.23 -8.57
CA ALA A 527 -8.55 -32.46 -7.34
C ALA A 527 -7.35 -31.47 -7.31
N VAL A 528 -7.62 -30.17 -7.36
CA VAL A 528 -6.59 -29.13 -7.26
C VAL A 528 -6.47 -28.70 -5.80
N VAL A 529 -5.29 -28.89 -5.20
CA VAL A 529 -5.04 -28.59 -3.79
C VAL A 529 -4.49 -27.18 -3.61
N ALA A 530 -5.28 -26.30 -3.00
CA ALA A 530 -4.95 -24.91 -2.74
C ALA A 530 -4.94 -24.58 -1.23
N PHE A 531 -4.26 -25.40 -0.42
CA PHE A 531 -4.14 -25.25 1.04
C PHE A 531 -3.08 -24.25 1.46
N GLY A 532 -2.39 -23.64 0.49
CA GLY A 532 -1.30 -22.72 0.68
C GLY A 532 0.07 -23.35 0.42
N GLN A 533 1.10 -22.56 0.62
CA GLN A 533 2.49 -22.93 0.36
C GLN A 533 3.33 -22.74 1.62
N ARG A 534 4.51 -23.37 1.64
CA ARG A 534 5.56 -23.20 2.64
C ARG A 534 6.83 -22.72 1.97
N CYS A 535 7.65 -22.05 2.74
CA CYS A 535 8.99 -21.69 2.33
C CYS A 535 9.85 -22.94 2.13
N VAL A 536 10.96 -22.79 1.40
CA VAL A 536 11.94 -23.83 1.21
C VAL A 536 13.24 -23.36 1.85
N ARG A 537 13.75 -24.15 2.78
CA ARG A 537 15.03 -23.91 3.43
C ARG A 537 16.16 -24.08 2.40
N LEU A 538 17.06 -23.12 2.37
CA LEU A 538 18.26 -23.13 1.54
C LEU A 538 19.42 -23.62 2.41
N GLU A 539 19.73 -24.93 2.34
CA GLU A 539 20.70 -25.58 3.24
C GLU A 539 22.09 -24.93 3.18
N ARG A 540 22.51 -24.47 1.98
CA ARG A 540 23.79 -23.80 1.85
C ARG A 540 23.84 -22.45 2.57
N LEU A 541 22.73 -21.68 2.59
CA LEU A 541 22.64 -20.46 3.38
C LEU A 541 22.51 -20.74 4.89
N ALA A 542 21.85 -21.82 5.27
CA ALA A 542 21.81 -22.27 6.66
C ALA A 542 23.22 -22.61 7.16
N ALA A 543 24.07 -23.23 6.33
CA ALA A 543 25.47 -23.50 6.64
C ALA A 543 26.32 -22.22 6.76
N GLU A 544 25.93 -21.09 6.12
CA GLU A 544 26.54 -19.78 6.32
C GLU A 544 26.05 -19.07 7.59
N GLY A 545 25.08 -19.63 8.32
CA GLY A 545 24.55 -19.07 9.57
C GLY A 545 23.21 -18.35 9.43
N VAL A 546 22.56 -18.41 8.27
CA VAL A 546 21.20 -17.86 8.12
C VAL A 546 20.22 -18.69 8.92
N VAL A 547 19.45 -18.05 9.82
CA VAL A 547 18.52 -18.70 10.73
C VAL A 547 17.13 -18.80 10.11
N TYR A 548 16.48 -19.94 10.32
CA TYR A 548 15.13 -20.26 9.85
C TYR A 548 14.21 -20.60 11.03
N ASP A 549 12.93 -20.32 10.89
CA ASP A 549 11.91 -20.78 11.83
C ASP A 549 11.39 -22.20 11.50
N GLU A 550 10.44 -22.68 12.29
CA GLU A 550 9.81 -24.00 12.12
C GLU A 550 9.03 -24.16 10.80
N SER A 551 8.73 -23.08 10.11
CA SER A 551 8.04 -23.04 8.81
C SER A 551 9.01 -22.82 7.64
N ASP A 552 10.32 -22.97 7.86
CA ASP A 552 11.39 -22.71 6.92
C ASP A 552 11.45 -21.24 6.42
N ARG A 553 10.89 -20.28 7.19
CA ARG A 553 11.00 -18.85 6.88
C ARG A 553 12.33 -18.30 7.39
N ILE A 554 12.96 -17.43 6.59
CA ILE A 554 14.19 -16.77 6.98
C ILE A 554 13.89 -15.73 8.06
N LEU A 555 14.63 -15.78 9.18
CA LEU A 555 14.51 -14.78 10.25
C LEU A 555 15.36 -13.55 9.90
N VAL A 556 14.75 -12.38 9.99
CA VAL A 556 15.40 -11.09 9.70
C VAL A 556 14.99 -10.02 10.73
N ASP A 557 15.78 -8.95 10.81
CA ASP A 557 15.41 -7.75 11.55
C ASP A 557 14.39 -6.87 10.79
N ALA A 558 14.04 -5.71 11.33
CA ALA A 558 13.10 -4.77 10.72
C ALA A 558 13.57 -4.24 9.35
N GLU A 559 14.87 -4.18 9.12
CA GLU A 559 15.53 -3.75 7.89
C GLU A 559 15.75 -4.88 6.88
N GLY A 560 15.38 -6.12 7.24
CA GLY A 560 15.52 -7.31 6.39
C GLY A 560 16.90 -7.97 6.43
N ARG A 561 17.75 -7.65 7.42
CA ARG A 561 19.07 -8.27 7.59
C ARG A 561 18.92 -9.64 8.26
N THR A 562 19.66 -10.64 7.79
CA THR A 562 19.60 -12.01 8.34
C THR A 562 20.53 -12.25 9.55
N GLY A 563 21.29 -11.27 9.97
CA GLY A 563 22.38 -11.44 10.94
C GLY A 563 23.68 -11.96 10.32
N VAL A 564 23.67 -12.48 9.10
CA VAL A 564 24.88 -12.83 8.33
C VAL A 564 25.29 -11.64 7.48
N PRO A 565 26.53 -11.18 7.54
CA PRO A 565 27.00 -10.06 6.73
C PRO A 565 26.69 -10.25 5.25
N LYS A 566 26.32 -9.18 4.55
CA LYS A 566 25.98 -9.12 3.12
C LYS A 566 24.68 -9.83 2.73
N ILE A 567 23.94 -10.50 3.64
CA ILE A 567 22.73 -11.24 3.29
C ILE A 567 21.50 -10.58 3.90
N TRP A 568 20.58 -10.20 3.04
CA TRP A 568 19.23 -9.72 3.36
C TRP A 568 18.19 -10.67 2.80
N ALA A 569 16.99 -10.67 3.40
CA ALA A 569 15.87 -11.43 2.86
C ALA A 569 14.55 -10.64 2.98
N GLY A 570 13.54 -11.03 2.17
CA GLY A 570 12.23 -10.40 2.19
C GLY A 570 11.20 -11.11 1.32
N GLY A 571 9.98 -10.57 1.29
CA GLY A 571 8.85 -11.18 0.63
C GLY A 571 8.40 -12.47 1.33
N ASP A 572 7.78 -13.37 0.56
CA ASP A 572 7.23 -14.60 1.14
C ASP A 572 8.28 -15.53 1.75
N ALA A 573 9.56 -15.40 1.39
CA ALA A 573 10.65 -16.17 2.02
C ALA A 573 10.82 -15.83 3.52
N VAL A 574 10.34 -14.66 3.95
CA VAL A 574 10.42 -14.17 5.33
C VAL A 574 9.04 -14.23 6.01
N ARG A 575 8.00 -13.73 5.37
CA ARG A 575 6.67 -13.61 5.99
C ARG A 575 5.77 -14.83 5.76
N GLY A 576 6.14 -15.74 4.87
CA GLY A 576 5.24 -16.75 4.32
C GLY A 576 4.36 -16.18 3.20
N PRO A 577 3.48 -17.02 2.58
CA PRO A 577 2.62 -16.59 1.47
C PRO A 577 1.74 -15.39 1.83
N ALA A 578 1.86 -14.31 1.06
CA ALA A 578 1.20 -13.03 1.32
C ALA A 578 0.77 -12.33 0.03
N LEU A 579 0.35 -11.06 0.12
CA LEU A 579 -0.05 -10.29 -1.05
C LEU A 579 1.18 -9.83 -1.86
N ALA A 580 1.03 -9.79 -3.19
CA ALA A 580 2.11 -9.31 -4.07
C ALA A 580 2.58 -7.90 -3.69
N VAL A 581 1.66 -7.00 -3.29
CA VAL A 581 1.99 -5.64 -2.86
C VAL A 581 2.82 -5.61 -1.57
N GLU A 582 2.64 -6.56 -0.66
CA GLU A 582 3.44 -6.69 0.56
C GLU A 582 4.86 -7.17 0.23
N ALA A 583 4.97 -8.11 -0.70
CA ALA A 583 6.27 -8.55 -1.21
C ALA A 583 7.03 -7.40 -1.92
N VAL A 584 6.33 -6.58 -2.71
CA VAL A 584 6.89 -5.35 -3.32
C VAL A 584 7.36 -4.37 -2.25
N ALA A 585 6.58 -4.18 -1.19
CA ALA A 585 6.95 -3.30 -0.08
C ALA A 585 8.20 -3.77 0.66
N ASP A 586 8.33 -5.08 0.88
CA ASP A 586 9.54 -5.66 1.48
C ASP A 586 10.76 -5.46 0.58
N GLY A 587 10.66 -5.77 -0.70
CA GLY A 587 11.75 -5.58 -1.67
C GLY A 587 12.24 -4.13 -1.70
N ARG A 588 11.30 -3.17 -1.70
CA ARG A 588 11.62 -1.74 -1.64
C ARG A 588 12.30 -1.37 -0.31
N ARG A 589 11.78 -1.81 0.83
CA ARG A 589 12.33 -1.54 2.17
C ARG A 589 13.76 -2.07 2.27
N VAL A 590 13.98 -3.31 1.86
CA VAL A 590 15.30 -3.95 1.89
C VAL A 590 16.28 -3.26 0.94
N ALA A 591 15.83 -2.79 -0.23
CA ALA A 591 16.70 -2.04 -1.14
C ALA A 591 17.28 -0.77 -0.49
N PHE A 592 16.49 -0.04 0.30
CA PHE A 592 17.00 1.11 1.05
C PHE A 592 18.00 0.71 2.12
N SER A 593 17.76 -0.39 2.87
CA SER A 593 18.69 -0.93 3.86
C SER A 593 20.03 -1.34 3.25
N ILE A 594 20.00 -2.01 2.10
CA ILE A 594 21.21 -2.36 1.34
C ILE A 594 21.93 -1.11 0.86
N ALA A 595 21.20 -0.14 0.29
CA ALA A 595 21.79 1.09 -0.23
C ALA A 595 22.46 1.90 0.88
N GLU A 596 21.84 2.05 2.04
CA GLU A 596 22.41 2.70 3.22
C GLU A 596 23.71 2.01 3.66
N THR A 597 23.69 0.67 3.75
CA THR A 597 24.87 -0.13 4.14
C THR A 597 26.01 0.02 3.15
N LEU A 598 25.73 0.12 1.85
CA LEU A 598 26.73 0.24 0.79
C LEU A 598 27.13 1.70 0.46
N GLY A 599 26.45 2.70 1.06
CA GLY A 599 26.74 4.13 0.82
C GLY A 599 26.32 4.62 -0.57
N LEU A 600 25.17 4.15 -1.08
CA LEU A 600 24.61 4.49 -2.40
C LEU A 600 23.70 5.74 -2.36
#